data_15cd228545cf125c07650dc6dc8442f0
#
_entry.id   15cd228545cf125c07650dc6dc8442f0
#
_cell.length_a   1.000
_cell.length_b   1.000
_cell.length_c   1.000
_cell.angle_alpha   90.00
_cell.angle_beta   90.00
_cell.angle_gamma   90.00
#
_symmetry.space_group_name_H-M   'P 1'
#
loop_
_entity.id
_entity.type
_entity.pdbx_description
1 polymer ?
#
loop_
_entity_poly.entity_id
_entity_poly.type
_entity_poly.pdbx_seq_one_letter_code
_entity_poly.pdbx_strand_id
1 'polypeptide(L)'
;ENNWNNINTMSGRFEQIDADDNIENGNFYFDKPYKSKFSYDKKNETIITNRMLIHVLDEEGYQIDSYPIGNSPIKDILSNNVDFGDIFNITSIEEIFDKENVYQITTTNKDTNNSNEKVLFFFSMDDLTLKKWVIFDEFENITVLEFTNIKKNISIGPNIFVVRYRH
;
A
#
# COMPACT_ATOMS: atom_id res chain seq x y z
N GLU A 1 -15.79 3.53 -1.54
CA GLU A 1 -15.60 2.07 -1.35
C GLU A 1 -15.92 1.29 -2.63
N ASN A 2 -17.10 1.48 -3.24
CA ASN A 2 -17.50 0.72 -4.43
C ASN A 2 -16.54 0.89 -5.61
N ASN A 3 -16.03 2.11 -5.85
CA ASN A 3 -15.10 2.34 -6.94
C ASN A 3 -13.75 1.66 -6.69
N TRP A 4 -13.25 1.69 -5.45
CA TRP A 4 -12.03 0.97 -5.10
C TRP A 4 -12.22 -0.56 -5.20
N ASN A 5 -13.38 -1.06 -4.79
CA ASN A 5 -13.72 -2.49 -4.88
C ASN A 5 -13.87 -2.98 -6.34
N ASN A 6 -14.13 -2.09 -7.28
CA ASN A 6 -14.19 -2.42 -8.71
C ASN A 6 -12.80 -2.46 -9.38
N ILE A 7 -11.74 -2.03 -8.70
CA ILE A 7 -10.37 -2.15 -9.18
C ILE A 7 -9.83 -3.51 -8.75
N ASN A 8 -9.53 -4.39 -9.70
CA ASN A 8 -8.94 -5.69 -9.44
C ASN A 8 -7.42 -5.66 -9.47
N THR A 9 -6.87 -4.92 -10.42
CA THR A 9 -5.42 -4.73 -10.59
C THR A 9 -5.09 -3.25 -10.73
N MET A 10 -3.90 -2.90 -10.29
CA MET A 10 -3.38 -1.54 -10.43
C MET A 10 -1.86 -1.58 -10.58
N SER A 11 -1.32 -0.70 -11.38
CA SER A 11 0.13 -0.51 -11.49
C SER A 11 0.47 0.95 -11.65
N GLY A 12 1.74 1.28 -11.44
CA GLY A 12 2.24 2.63 -11.64
C GLY A 12 3.60 2.83 -11.00
N ARG A 13 3.86 4.08 -10.66
CA ARG A 13 5.04 4.53 -9.95
C ARG A 13 4.69 4.88 -8.51
N PHE A 14 5.63 4.72 -7.61
CA PHE A 14 5.50 5.21 -6.24
C PHE A 14 6.70 6.05 -5.82
N GLU A 15 6.45 6.96 -4.88
CA GLU A 15 7.45 7.64 -4.09
C GLU A 15 7.20 7.33 -2.62
N GLN A 16 8.22 6.89 -1.91
CA GLN A 16 8.19 6.61 -0.48
C GLN A 16 9.12 7.57 0.24
N ILE A 17 8.60 8.22 1.28
CA ILE A 17 9.37 9.05 2.20
C ILE A 17 9.29 8.39 3.58
N ASP A 18 10.43 7.97 4.11
CA ASP A 18 10.49 7.34 5.43
C ASP A 18 10.62 8.37 6.57
N ALA A 19 10.69 7.87 7.80
CA ALA A 19 10.78 8.70 9.01
C ALA A 19 12.07 9.53 9.09
N ASP A 20 13.10 9.17 8.36
CA ASP A 20 14.39 9.88 8.30
C ASP A 20 14.48 10.79 7.06
N ASP A 21 13.36 11.07 6.40
CA ASP A 21 13.23 11.85 5.18
C ASP A 21 13.99 11.28 3.96
N ASN A 22 14.31 9.98 3.98
CA ASN A 22 14.85 9.32 2.81
C ASN A 22 13.77 9.11 1.76
N ILE A 23 14.08 9.47 0.52
CA ILE A 23 13.17 9.36 -0.62
C ILE A 23 13.57 8.17 -1.48
N GLU A 24 12.64 7.24 -1.68
CA GLU A 24 12.77 6.09 -2.54
C GLU A 24 11.66 6.10 -3.59
N ASN A 25 12.00 5.72 -4.81
CA ASN A 25 11.06 5.63 -5.93
C ASN A 25 11.09 4.24 -6.54
N GLY A 26 10.04 3.86 -7.22
CA GLY A 26 9.99 2.60 -7.92
C GLY A 26 8.69 2.35 -8.65
N ASN A 27 8.50 1.11 -9.05
CA ASN A 27 7.29 0.61 -9.68
C ASN A 27 6.49 -0.23 -8.70
N PHE A 28 5.16 -0.15 -8.78
CA PHE A 28 4.30 -1.00 -8.00
C PHE A 28 3.29 -1.75 -8.85
N TYR A 29 2.85 -2.90 -8.34
CA TYR A 29 1.73 -3.69 -8.83
C TYR A 29 0.85 -4.11 -7.68
N PHE A 30 -0.47 -3.97 -7.86
CA PHE A 30 -1.47 -4.59 -6.99
C PHE A 30 -2.30 -5.57 -7.81
N ASP A 31 -2.53 -6.73 -7.25
CA ASP A 31 -3.43 -7.74 -7.80
C ASP A 31 -4.29 -8.30 -6.65
N LYS A 32 -5.52 -7.85 -6.61
CA LYS A 32 -6.44 -8.29 -5.56
C LYS A 32 -6.88 -9.75 -5.79
N PRO A 33 -7.08 -10.52 -4.74
CA PRO A 33 -6.84 -10.11 -3.36
C PRO A 33 -5.38 -10.28 -2.91
N TYR A 34 -4.93 -9.38 -2.03
CA TYR A 34 -3.75 -9.52 -1.16
C TYR A 34 -2.37 -9.50 -1.80
N LYS A 35 -2.24 -9.33 -3.12
CA LYS A 35 -0.92 -9.33 -3.76
C LYS A 35 -0.45 -7.92 -4.05
N SER A 36 0.78 -7.62 -3.67
CA SER A 36 1.47 -6.40 -4.05
C SER A 36 2.94 -6.66 -4.37
N LYS A 37 3.50 -5.80 -5.20
CA LYS A 37 4.92 -5.79 -5.52
C LYS A 37 5.41 -4.36 -5.58
N PHE A 38 6.50 -4.07 -4.87
CA PHE A 38 7.21 -2.81 -4.90
C PHE A 38 8.66 -3.06 -5.32
N SER A 39 9.05 -2.53 -6.47
CA SER A 39 10.42 -2.63 -6.99
C SER A 39 11.08 -1.26 -6.91
N TYR A 40 12.13 -1.14 -6.12
CA TYR A 40 12.84 0.12 -5.88
C TYR A 40 13.87 0.40 -6.97
N ASP A 41 13.95 1.64 -7.45
CA ASP A 41 14.86 2.02 -8.54
C ASP A 41 16.33 1.99 -8.11
N LYS A 42 16.65 2.39 -6.88
CA LYS A 42 18.02 2.54 -6.37
C LYS A 42 18.45 1.42 -5.44
N LYS A 43 17.53 0.82 -4.72
CA LYS A 43 17.79 -0.39 -3.96
C LYS A 43 17.63 -1.57 -4.88
N ASN A 44 18.61 -2.49 -4.86
CA ASN A 44 18.49 -3.75 -5.57
C ASN A 44 17.57 -4.71 -4.80
N GLU A 45 16.43 -4.20 -4.36
CA GLU A 45 15.45 -4.93 -3.56
C GLU A 45 14.06 -4.82 -4.19
N THR A 46 13.30 -5.88 -4.01
CA THR A 46 11.88 -5.94 -4.34
C THR A 46 11.11 -6.50 -3.16
N ILE A 47 9.99 -5.88 -2.83
CA ILE A 47 9.10 -6.36 -1.79
C ILE A 47 7.84 -6.93 -2.44
N ILE A 48 7.55 -8.20 -2.16
CA ILE A 48 6.31 -8.88 -2.58
C ILE A 48 5.51 -9.23 -1.33
N THR A 49 4.24 -8.84 -1.32
CA THR A 49 3.31 -9.26 -0.27
C THR A 49 2.25 -10.21 -0.83
N ASN A 50 1.83 -11.11 0.02
CA ASN A 50 0.65 -11.92 -0.18
C ASN A 50 -0.20 -11.87 1.10
N ARG A 51 -1.19 -12.75 1.22
CA ARG A 51 -2.08 -12.76 2.39
C ARG A 51 -1.37 -12.96 3.73
N MET A 52 -0.24 -13.68 3.74
CA MET A 52 0.42 -14.15 4.96
C MET A 52 1.76 -13.49 5.23
N LEU A 53 2.51 -13.24 4.17
CA LEU A 53 3.92 -12.89 4.27
C LEU A 53 4.28 -11.66 3.43
N ILE A 54 5.29 -10.96 3.92
CA ILE A 54 6.06 -9.96 3.18
C ILE A 54 7.39 -10.61 2.84
N HIS A 55 7.72 -10.70 1.56
CA HIS A 55 8.98 -11.25 1.06
C HIS A 55 9.88 -10.10 0.59
N VAL A 56 11.13 -10.11 1.04
CA VAL A 56 12.17 -9.22 0.55
C VAL A 56 13.06 -10.01 -0.40
N LEU A 57 13.19 -9.54 -1.63
CA LEU A 57 13.97 -10.19 -2.68
C LEU A 57 15.17 -9.35 -3.06
N ASP A 58 16.26 -10.03 -3.47
CA ASP A 58 17.40 -9.39 -4.11
C ASP A 58 17.13 -9.01 -5.57
N GLU A 59 18.12 -8.45 -6.25
CA GLU A 59 18.03 -8.03 -7.65
C GLU A 59 17.76 -9.18 -8.64
N GLU A 60 18.12 -10.40 -8.27
CA GLU A 60 17.86 -11.60 -9.08
C GLU A 60 16.49 -12.24 -8.78
N GLY A 61 15.75 -11.70 -7.81
CA GLY A 61 14.43 -12.17 -7.38
C GLY A 61 14.47 -13.32 -6.38
N TYR A 62 15.61 -13.57 -5.73
CA TYR A 62 15.70 -14.55 -4.66
C TYR A 62 15.34 -13.93 -3.32
N GLN A 63 14.58 -14.70 -2.53
CA GLN A 63 14.24 -14.28 -1.18
C GLN A 63 15.48 -14.18 -0.30
N ILE A 64 15.68 -13.01 0.28
CA ILE A 64 16.73 -12.74 1.28
C ILE A 64 16.16 -12.62 2.68
N ASP A 65 14.88 -12.27 2.79
CA ASP A 65 14.18 -12.19 4.06
C ASP A 65 12.67 -12.37 3.88
N SER A 66 11.96 -12.66 4.98
CA SER A 66 10.49 -12.68 5.00
C SER A 66 9.94 -12.40 6.39
N TYR A 67 8.80 -11.72 6.43
CA TYR A 67 8.11 -11.34 7.66
C TYR A 67 6.63 -11.68 7.57
N PRO A 68 5.99 -12.04 8.68
CA PRO A 68 4.52 -12.10 8.72
C PRO A 68 3.93 -10.72 8.38
N ILE A 69 2.89 -10.70 7.54
CA ILE A 69 2.21 -9.44 7.20
C ILE A 69 1.49 -8.82 8.40
N GLY A 70 1.10 -9.66 9.36
CA GLY A 70 0.46 -9.22 10.61
C GLY A 70 -0.79 -8.37 10.37
N ASN A 71 -0.89 -7.26 11.10
CA ASN A 71 -1.96 -6.28 11.01
C ASN A 71 -1.64 -5.14 10.04
N SER A 72 -0.80 -5.38 9.03
CA SER A 72 -0.47 -4.37 8.03
C SER A 72 -1.71 -3.88 7.29
N PRO A 73 -1.92 -2.55 7.20
CA PRO A 73 -3.08 -1.99 6.49
C PRO A 73 -3.12 -2.37 5.01
N ILE A 74 -1.97 -2.69 4.40
CA ILE A 74 -1.90 -3.09 2.99
C ILE A 74 -2.66 -4.38 2.70
N LYS A 75 -2.67 -5.33 3.64
CA LYS A 75 -3.43 -6.56 3.51
C LYS A 75 -4.92 -6.29 3.37
N ASP A 76 -5.43 -5.43 4.22
CA ASP A 76 -6.86 -5.14 4.29
C ASP A 76 -7.33 -4.29 3.11
N ILE A 77 -6.54 -3.29 2.71
CA ILE A 77 -6.86 -2.44 1.55
C ILE A 77 -6.84 -3.22 0.23
N LEU A 78 -6.10 -4.31 0.15
CA LEU A 78 -6.01 -5.19 -1.02
C LEU A 78 -6.98 -6.38 -0.97
N SER A 79 -7.91 -6.43 -0.05
CA SER A 79 -9.00 -7.41 -0.08
C SER A 79 -9.98 -7.13 -1.23
N ASN A 80 -10.75 -8.14 -1.64
CA ASN A 80 -11.73 -7.98 -2.73
C ASN A 80 -12.88 -7.03 -2.38
N ASN A 81 -13.29 -7.03 -1.12
CA ASN A 81 -14.35 -6.16 -0.61
C ASN A 81 -13.82 -5.42 0.60
N VAL A 82 -13.44 -4.17 0.38
CA VAL A 82 -13.01 -3.28 1.46
C VAL A 82 -14.21 -2.51 1.98
N ASP A 83 -14.53 -2.72 3.24
CA ASP A 83 -15.37 -1.84 4.03
C ASP A 83 -14.50 -1.19 5.10
N PHE A 84 -14.19 0.08 4.91
CA PHE A 84 -13.29 0.82 5.81
C PHE A 84 -13.83 0.86 7.23
N GLY A 85 -15.14 0.97 7.40
CA GLY A 85 -15.79 0.99 8.70
C GLY A 85 -15.72 -0.34 9.45
N ASP A 86 -15.66 -1.45 8.71
CA ASP A 86 -15.50 -2.78 9.31
C ASP A 86 -14.03 -3.07 9.69
N ILE A 87 -13.08 -2.59 8.89
CA ILE A 87 -11.66 -2.86 9.07
C ILE A 87 -11.01 -1.89 10.05
N PHE A 88 -11.34 -0.61 9.94
CA PHE A 88 -10.72 0.47 10.70
C PHE A 88 -11.75 1.25 11.51
N ASN A 89 -11.27 1.91 12.57
CA ASN A 89 -11.99 3.02 13.16
C ASN A 89 -11.74 4.27 12.33
N ILE A 90 -12.76 4.76 11.64
CA ILE A 90 -12.68 6.03 10.90
C ILE A 90 -12.87 7.17 11.89
N THR A 91 -11.85 8.00 12.06
CA THR A 91 -11.88 9.14 12.98
C THR A 91 -12.24 10.46 12.30
N SER A 92 -11.91 10.60 11.02
CA SER A 92 -12.34 11.75 10.22
C SER A 92 -12.34 11.46 8.72
N ILE A 93 -13.18 12.19 8.00
CA ILE A 93 -13.18 12.25 6.53
C ILE A 93 -13.16 13.74 6.18
N GLU A 94 -12.14 14.16 5.44
CA GLU A 94 -11.94 15.55 5.05
C GLU A 94 -11.80 15.68 3.53
N GLU A 95 -12.36 16.75 2.99
CA GLU A 95 -12.16 17.14 1.60
C GLU A 95 -10.96 18.09 1.53
N ILE A 96 -9.96 17.76 0.70
CA ILE A 96 -8.77 18.56 0.51
C ILE A 96 -8.71 19.03 -0.94
N PHE A 97 -8.74 20.36 -1.11
CA PHE A 97 -8.68 21.05 -2.39
C PHE A 97 -7.29 21.71 -2.52
N ASP A 98 -6.40 21.00 -3.20
CA ASP A 98 -5.04 21.47 -3.48
C ASP A 98 -4.71 21.19 -4.95
N LYS A 99 -3.49 20.83 -5.29
CA LYS A 99 -3.08 20.47 -6.67
C LYS A 99 -3.94 19.33 -7.24
N GLU A 100 -4.33 18.38 -6.40
CA GLU A 100 -5.31 17.36 -6.69
C GLU A 100 -6.40 17.39 -5.61
N ASN A 101 -7.66 17.28 -6.02
CA ASN A 101 -8.77 17.21 -5.08
C ASN A 101 -8.90 15.78 -4.55
N VAL A 102 -8.77 15.61 -3.24
CA VAL A 102 -8.77 14.30 -2.60
C VAL A 102 -9.64 14.28 -1.34
N TYR A 103 -10.19 13.10 -1.06
CA TYR A 103 -10.71 12.78 0.26
C TYR A 103 -9.58 12.22 1.13
N GLN A 104 -9.38 12.80 2.29
CA GLN A 104 -8.51 12.25 3.33
C GLN A 104 -9.34 11.50 4.35
N ILE A 105 -9.09 10.20 4.49
CA ILE A 105 -9.73 9.36 5.50
C ILE A 105 -8.68 9.03 6.56
N THR A 106 -8.90 9.50 7.78
CA THR A 106 -8.04 9.17 8.92
C THR A 106 -8.61 7.97 9.64
N THR A 107 -7.79 6.95 9.83
CA THR A 107 -8.17 5.69 10.45
C THR A 107 -7.22 5.30 11.57
N THR A 108 -7.76 4.56 12.55
CA THR A 108 -6.97 3.84 13.56
C THR A 108 -7.30 2.36 13.48
N ASN A 109 -6.36 1.51 13.89
CA ASN A 109 -6.60 0.06 13.92
C ASN A 109 -7.59 -0.28 15.05
N LYS A 110 -8.56 -1.15 14.76
CA LYS A 110 -9.54 -1.63 15.76
C LYS A 110 -8.91 -2.50 16.85
N ASP A 111 -7.85 -3.21 16.51
CA ASP A 111 -7.23 -4.23 17.37
C ASP A 111 -6.12 -3.69 18.27
N THR A 112 -5.75 -2.41 18.11
CA THR A 112 -4.72 -1.78 18.94
C THR A 112 -5.32 -0.74 19.87
N ASN A 113 -4.87 -0.77 21.13
CA ASN A 113 -5.19 0.29 22.11
C ASN A 113 -4.23 1.48 22.00
N ASN A 114 -3.32 1.46 21.02
CA ASN A 114 -2.34 2.52 20.83
C ASN A 114 -2.92 3.61 19.93
N SER A 115 -3.23 4.77 20.52
CA SER A 115 -3.79 5.92 19.81
C SER A 115 -2.83 6.60 18.85
N ASN A 116 -1.52 6.28 18.91
CA ASN A 116 -0.51 6.86 18.05
C ASN A 116 -0.44 6.18 16.68
N GLU A 117 -0.85 4.90 16.60
CA GLU A 117 -0.93 4.19 15.33
C GLU A 117 -2.14 4.64 14.54
N LYS A 118 -1.91 5.22 13.38
CA LYS A 118 -2.97 5.62 12.46
C LYS A 118 -2.51 5.55 11.02
N VAL A 119 -3.48 5.45 10.12
CA VAL A 119 -3.25 5.52 8.68
C VAL A 119 -4.18 6.55 8.08
N LEU A 120 -3.63 7.43 7.25
CA LEU A 120 -4.38 8.35 6.42
C LEU A 120 -4.40 7.81 5.00
N PHE A 121 -5.59 7.66 4.44
CA PHE A 121 -5.78 7.28 3.04
C PHE A 121 -6.26 8.50 2.26
N PHE A 122 -5.68 8.71 1.10
CA PHE A 122 -6.04 9.80 0.20
C PHE A 122 -6.60 9.21 -1.10
N PHE A 123 -7.86 9.47 -1.37
CA PHE A 123 -8.55 9.02 -2.58
C PHE A 123 -8.88 10.19 -3.48
N SER A 124 -8.70 10.03 -4.79
CA SER A 124 -9.14 11.02 -5.77
C SER A 124 -10.64 11.27 -5.64
N MET A 125 -11.06 12.54 -5.67
CA MET A 125 -12.48 12.89 -5.71
C MET A 125 -13.14 12.48 -7.03
N ASP A 126 -12.37 12.40 -8.12
CA ASP A 126 -12.90 12.13 -9.46
C ASP A 126 -13.34 10.67 -9.61
N ASP A 127 -12.53 9.73 -9.16
CA ASP A 127 -12.74 8.31 -9.42
C ASP A 127 -12.51 7.40 -8.20
N LEU A 128 -12.24 7.97 -7.03
CA LEU A 128 -11.92 7.28 -5.77
C LEU A 128 -10.73 6.30 -5.89
N THR A 129 -9.80 6.59 -6.77
CA THR A 129 -8.52 5.86 -6.83
C THR A 129 -7.65 6.25 -5.64
N LEU A 130 -7.02 5.27 -5.01
CA LEU A 130 -6.04 5.51 -3.95
C LEU A 130 -4.81 6.20 -4.53
N LYS A 131 -4.50 7.40 -4.03
CA LYS A 131 -3.40 8.25 -4.52
C LYS A 131 -2.21 8.26 -3.56
N LYS A 132 -2.48 8.10 -2.27
CA LYS A 132 -1.46 8.25 -1.24
C LYS A 132 -1.93 7.61 0.05
N TRP A 133 -1.02 7.08 0.83
CA TRP A 133 -1.26 6.81 2.25
C TRP A 133 -0.13 7.33 3.13
N VAL A 134 -0.47 7.64 4.36
CA VAL A 134 0.47 8.08 5.38
C VAL A 134 0.30 7.17 6.59
N ILE A 135 1.37 6.52 7.00
CA ILE A 135 1.37 5.58 8.13
C ILE A 135 2.12 6.22 9.29
N PHE A 136 1.47 6.25 10.44
CA PHE A 136 2.08 6.60 11.73
C PHE A 136 2.21 5.33 12.55
N ASP A 137 3.42 4.97 12.94
CA ASP A 137 3.66 3.83 13.82
C ASP A 137 3.44 4.18 15.30
N GLU A 138 3.64 3.21 16.19
CA GLU A 138 3.47 3.39 17.63
C GLU A 138 4.41 4.43 18.25
N PHE A 139 5.53 4.73 17.58
CA PHE A 139 6.52 5.74 17.98
C PHE A 139 6.33 7.08 17.26
N GLU A 140 5.21 7.25 16.55
CA GLU A 140 4.90 8.43 15.74
C GLU A 140 5.87 8.66 14.55
N ASN A 141 6.61 7.65 14.14
CA ASN A 141 7.37 7.69 12.88
C ASN A 141 6.40 7.71 11.71
N ILE A 142 6.69 8.55 10.73
CA ILE A 142 5.81 8.80 9.58
C ILE A 142 6.44 8.20 8.33
N THR A 143 5.68 7.36 7.63
CA THR A 143 6.03 6.88 6.29
C THR A 143 4.94 7.33 5.32
N VAL A 144 5.33 7.99 4.24
CA VAL A 144 4.44 8.46 3.18
C VAL A 144 4.68 7.64 1.92
N LEU A 145 3.60 7.14 1.34
CA LEU A 145 3.64 6.45 0.04
C LEU A 145 2.66 7.13 -0.91
N GLU A 146 3.17 7.67 -2.01
CA GLU A 146 2.40 8.35 -3.04
C GLU A 146 2.47 7.61 -4.37
N PHE A 147 1.32 7.43 -5.02
CA PHE A 147 1.17 6.68 -6.26
C PHE A 147 0.92 7.63 -7.43
N THR A 148 1.65 7.42 -8.52
CA THR A 148 1.54 8.19 -9.76
C THR A 148 1.52 7.29 -10.98
N ASN A 149 1.19 7.81 -12.16
CA ASN A 149 1.13 7.07 -13.42
C ASN A 149 0.28 5.79 -13.31
N ILE A 150 -0.85 5.90 -12.65
CA ILE A 150 -1.70 4.78 -12.26
C ILE A 150 -2.44 4.22 -13.47
N LYS A 151 -2.37 2.90 -13.66
CA LYS A 151 -3.16 2.12 -14.61
C LYS A 151 -4.01 1.12 -13.83
N LYS A 152 -5.30 1.08 -14.12
CA LYS A 152 -6.29 0.25 -13.42
C LYS A 152 -6.81 -0.87 -14.32
N ASN A 153 -7.13 -2.02 -13.70
CA ASN A 153 -7.72 -3.17 -14.37
C ASN A 153 -6.93 -3.64 -15.60
N ILE A 154 -5.61 -3.63 -15.47
CA ILE A 154 -4.67 -4.11 -16.47
C ILE A 154 -4.48 -5.63 -16.35
N SER A 155 -4.03 -6.25 -17.45
CA SER A 155 -3.58 -7.63 -17.41
C SER A 155 -2.19 -7.71 -16.77
N ILE A 156 -2.07 -8.49 -15.69
CA ILE A 156 -0.80 -8.75 -14.99
C ILE A 156 -0.37 -10.18 -15.29
N GLY A 157 0.85 -10.35 -15.79
CA GLY A 157 1.40 -11.67 -16.09
C GLY A 157 1.58 -12.52 -14.82
N PRO A 158 1.50 -13.86 -14.92
CA PRO A 158 1.55 -14.74 -13.75
C PRO A 158 2.91 -14.74 -13.05
N ASN A 159 3.96 -14.27 -13.71
CA ASN A 159 5.32 -14.26 -13.16
C ASN A 159 5.68 -12.99 -12.39
N ILE A 160 4.79 -12.02 -12.30
CA ILE A 160 5.07 -10.73 -11.64
C ILE A 160 5.33 -10.92 -10.14
N PHE A 161 4.61 -11.84 -9.49
CA PHE A 161 4.67 -12.08 -8.04
C PHE A 161 5.45 -13.35 -7.66
N VAL A 162 6.31 -13.84 -8.55
CA VAL A 162 7.11 -15.05 -8.28
C VAL A 162 8.23 -14.73 -7.29
N VAL A 163 8.33 -15.54 -6.25
CA VAL A 163 9.42 -15.54 -5.27
C VAL A 163 10.33 -16.74 -5.57
N ARG A 164 11.61 -16.48 -5.74
CA ARG A 164 12.62 -17.54 -5.93
C ARG A 164 13.30 -17.85 -4.60
N TYR A 165 13.62 -19.11 -4.40
CA TYR A 165 14.30 -19.58 -3.20
C TYR A 165 15.66 -20.18 -3.58
N ARG A 166 16.69 -19.86 -2.79
CA ARG A 166 18.00 -20.52 -2.91
C ARG A 166 17.92 -21.83 -2.14
N HIS A 167 18.40 -22.87 -2.78
CA HIS A 167 18.47 -24.21 -2.17
C HIS A 167 19.81 -24.47 -1.49
#